data_9a8db9e2861ecd5d75d8544ba9347539
#
_entry.id   9a8db9e2861ecd5d75d8544ba9347539
#
_cell.length_a   1.000
_cell.length_b   1.000
_cell.length_c   1.000
_cell.angle_alpha   90.00
_cell.angle_beta   90.00
_cell.angle_gamma   90.00
#
_symmetry.space_group_name_H-M   'P 1'
#
loop_
_entity.id
_entity.type
_entity.pdbx_description
1 polymer ?
#
loop_
_entity_poly.entity_id
_entity_poly.type
_entity_poly.pdbx_seq_one_letter_code
_entity_poly.pdbx_strand_id
1 'polypeptide(L)'
;MNGFAMMKGRVANVVLASALLLSGGLTAQAQNAALTTCSQSAATAIPQNPNWKANAAEWQKLKGEITLYMTNDMGRNGYYDQKPIAELMGEMAGTVDPECVLAVGDIHHFNGVASTQDPLWLTNYEWVYSHPDLMLNWFPVCGNHEYRGNTQAFMDYGKVSRRWMMPAKYYTKVFDHKGTTVRVIFLDTTPLIDSYRKNPEIYPDACKQDAEAQLSWLDETLKNAKEDWVIVVGHHP
;
A
#
# COMPACT_ATOMS: atom_id res chain seq x y z
N MET A 1 -9.29 7.56 -3.79
CA MET A 1 -8.83 7.17 -5.15
C MET A 1 -8.28 5.76 -5.02
N ASN A 2 -8.73 4.84 -5.84
CA ASN A 2 -8.35 3.43 -5.72
C ASN A 2 -7.09 3.17 -6.53
N GLY A 3 -6.07 2.58 -5.93
CA GLY A 3 -4.91 2.10 -6.68
C GLY A 3 -5.34 1.09 -7.74
N PHE A 4 -4.75 1.17 -8.92
CA PHE A 4 -5.12 0.35 -10.07
C PHE A 4 -4.23 -0.89 -10.17
N ALA A 5 -4.83 -2.06 -10.35
CA ALA A 5 -4.14 -3.29 -10.73
C ALA A 5 -4.71 -3.80 -12.05
N MET A 6 -3.86 -4.04 -13.05
CA MET A 6 -4.25 -4.58 -14.35
C MET A 6 -3.83 -6.04 -14.46
N MET A 7 -4.77 -6.94 -14.71
CA MET A 7 -4.57 -8.39 -14.78
C MET A 7 -4.66 -8.91 -16.22
N LYS A 8 -3.74 -9.78 -16.60
CA LYS A 8 -3.78 -10.51 -17.87
C LYS A 8 -3.53 -11.99 -17.57
N GLY A 9 -4.57 -12.85 -17.71
CA GLY A 9 -4.47 -14.29 -17.48
C GLY A 9 -5.66 -14.91 -16.73
N ARG A 10 -5.60 -16.19 -16.36
CA ARG A 10 -6.64 -16.95 -15.63
C ARG A 10 -6.76 -16.47 -14.18
N VAL A 11 -7.91 -16.71 -13.54
CA VAL A 11 -8.28 -16.14 -12.23
C VAL A 11 -7.26 -16.46 -11.13
N ALA A 12 -6.51 -15.45 -10.65
CA ALA A 12 -5.82 -15.49 -9.37
C ALA A 12 -6.71 -14.85 -8.31
N ASN A 13 -6.74 -15.40 -7.11
CA ASN A 13 -7.49 -14.82 -6.02
C ASN A 13 -6.67 -13.64 -5.45
N VAL A 14 -7.01 -12.41 -5.85
CA VAL A 14 -6.47 -11.20 -5.25
C VAL A 14 -7.43 -10.78 -4.14
N VAL A 15 -7.01 -10.91 -2.89
CA VAL A 15 -7.77 -10.37 -1.76
C VAL A 15 -7.45 -8.87 -1.69
N LEU A 16 -8.38 -8.06 -2.21
CA LEU A 16 -8.34 -6.61 -2.13
C LEU A 16 -8.84 -6.16 -0.76
N ALA A 17 -7.94 -5.82 0.14
CA ALA A 17 -8.29 -5.04 1.32
C ALA A 17 -8.26 -3.55 0.94
N SER A 18 -9.33 -3.06 0.30
CA SER A 18 -9.48 -1.63 -0.01
C SER A 18 -10.02 -0.92 1.21
N ALA A 19 -9.20 -0.10 1.86
CA ALA A 19 -9.69 0.89 2.81
C ALA A 19 -10.34 2.03 2.02
N LEU A 20 -11.66 1.96 1.81
CA LEU A 20 -12.43 3.08 1.24
C LEU A 20 -12.54 4.18 2.29
N LEU A 21 -11.68 5.20 2.19
CA LEU A 21 -11.89 6.45 2.90
C LEU A 21 -12.82 7.33 2.05
N LEU A 22 -14.09 7.36 2.41
CA LEU A 22 -15.04 8.34 1.89
C LEU A 22 -14.63 9.74 2.38
N SER A 23 -13.97 10.51 1.54
CA SER A 23 -13.76 11.93 1.75
C SER A 23 -15.06 12.69 1.45
N GLY A 24 -15.99 12.67 2.40
CA GLY A 24 -17.11 13.58 2.41
C GLY A 24 -16.62 14.99 2.74
N GLY A 25 -16.70 15.92 1.79
CA GLY A 25 -16.42 17.33 2.04
C GLY A 25 -17.43 17.90 3.04
N LEU A 26 -17.02 18.06 4.29
CA LEU A 26 -17.76 18.81 5.29
C LEU A 26 -17.45 20.30 5.13
N THR A 27 -18.49 21.12 4.95
CA THR A 27 -18.38 22.57 4.93
C THR A 27 -17.94 23.12 6.28
N ALA A 28 -17.28 24.28 6.30
CA ALA A 28 -16.71 24.92 7.48
C ALA A 28 -17.69 25.10 8.67
N GLN A 29 -18.99 25.08 8.44
CA GLN A 29 -20.01 25.16 9.48
C GLN A 29 -20.19 23.87 10.29
N ALA A 30 -19.85 22.71 9.74
CA ALA A 30 -19.91 21.44 10.45
C ALA A 30 -18.71 21.25 11.40
N GLN A 31 -17.59 21.93 11.16
CA GLN A 31 -16.40 21.81 12.00
C GLN A 31 -16.58 22.45 13.40
N ASN A 32 -17.36 23.52 13.52
CA ASN A 32 -17.62 24.16 14.81
C ASN A 32 -18.58 23.38 15.72
N ALA A 33 -19.44 22.55 15.16
CA ALA A 33 -20.33 21.68 15.95
C ALA A 33 -19.60 20.42 16.46
N ALA A 34 -18.58 19.95 15.74
CA ALA A 34 -17.81 18.76 16.12
C ALA A 34 -16.84 19.00 17.29
N LEU A 35 -16.39 20.25 17.47
CA LEU A 35 -15.46 20.61 18.57
C LEU A 35 -16.11 20.66 19.95
N THR A 36 -17.44 20.78 20.03
CA THR A 36 -18.16 20.88 21.31
C THR A 36 -18.59 19.53 21.89
N THR A 37 -18.46 18.45 21.17
CA THR A 37 -18.85 17.09 21.58
C THR A 37 -17.70 16.11 21.70
N CYS A 38 -16.46 16.60 21.83
CA CYS A 38 -15.28 15.74 22.06
C CYS A 38 -15.14 15.36 23.56
N SER A 39 -16.27 15.06 24.22
CA SER A 39 -16.28 14.36 25.49
C SER A 39 -16.93 13.00 25.27
N GLN A 40 -16.13 11.95 25.31
CA GLN A 40 -16.55 10.55 25.31
C GLN A 40 -17.14 10.04 23.98
N SER A 41 -16.37 10.00 22.90
CA SER A 41 -16.52 8.85 22.03
C SER A 41 -15.96 7.66 22.81
N ALA A 42 -16.84 6.83 23.35
CA ALA A 42 -16.48 5.45 23.66
C ALA A 42 -15.66 4.95 22.47
N ALA A 43 -14.52 4.33 22.75
CA ALA A 43 -13.78 3.60 21.72
C ALA A 43 -14.82 2.77 21.00
N THR A 44 -15.19 3.18 19.79
CA THR A 44 -16.12 2.42 18.98
C THR A 44 -15.46 1.08 18.83
N ALA A 45 -16.09 0.05 19.40
CA ALA A 45 -15.60 -1.31 19.24
C ALA A 45 -15.33 -1.49 17.74
N ILE A 46 -14.12 -1.93 17.39
CA ILE A 46 -13.74 -2.26 16.03
C ILE A 46 -14.94 -2.98 15.42
N PRO A 47 -15.50 -2.51 14.30
CA PRO A 47 -16.57 -3.23 13.66
C PRO A 47 -16.01 -4.61 13.35
N GLN A 48 -16.32 -5.57 14.18
CA GLN A 48 -15.94 -6.95 13.90
C GLN A 48 -16.69 -7.28 12.62
N ASN A 49 -15.96 -7.42 11.51
CA ASN A 49 -16.58 -7.95 10.31
C ASN A 49 -16.98 -9.40 10.62
N PRO A 50 -18.23 -9.66 11.05
CA PRO A 50 -18.64 -11.00 11.46
C PRO A 50 -18.54 -12.00 10.32
N ASN A 51 -18.49 -11.51 9.08
CA ASN A 51 -18.56 -12.35 7.89
C ASN A 51 -17.25 -13.08 7.60
N TRP A 52 -16.07 -12.48 7.90
CA TRP A 52 -14.84 -13.19 7.60
C TRP A 52 -14.64 -14.39 8.56
N LYS A 53 -14.92 -14.23 9.88
CA LYS A 53 -14.83 -15.34 10.84
C LYS A 53 -15.89 -16.41 10.59
N ALA A 54 -17.10 -16.02 10.18
CA ALA A 54 -18.13 -16.95 9.76
C ALA A 54 -17.73 -17.79 8.53
N ASN A 55 -16.90 -17.23 7.66
CA ASN A 55 -16.41 -17.86 6.44
C ASN A 55 -14.95 -18.35 6.55
N ALA A 56 -14.39 -18.48 7.75
CA ALA A 56 -12.98 -18.86 7.94
C ALA A 56 -12.60 -20.15 7.21
N ALA A 57 -13.50 -21.13 7.14
CA ALA A 57 -13.27 -22.36 6.39
C ALA A 57 -13.14 -22.14 4.87
N GLU A 58 -13.81 -21.13 4.32
CA GLU A 58 -13.65 -20.74 2.91
C GLU A 58 -12.31 -20.06 2.69
N TRP A 59 -11.92 -19.16 3.59
CA TRP A 59 -10.62 -18.47 3.53
C TRP A 59 -9.46 -19.42 3.71
N GLN A 60 -9.59 -20.45 4.54
CA GLN A 60 -8.56 -21.49 4.69
C GLN A 60 -8.25 -22.23 3.40
N LYS A 61 -9.18 -22.30 2.45
CA LYS A 61 -8.94 -22.91 1.13
C LYS A 61 -7.89 -22.13 0.33
N LEU A 62 -7.67 -20.84 0.64
CA LEU A 62 -6.63 -20.02 0.03
C LEU A 62 -5.23 -20.36 0.56
N LYS A 63 -5.15 -21.05 1.70
CA LYS A 63 -3.87 -21.49 2.24
C LYS A 63 -3.22 -22.50 1.29
N GLY A 64 -2.09 -22.12 0.74
CA GLY A 64 -1.41 -22.91 -0.28
C GLY A 64 -1.72 -22.50 -1.73
N GLU A 65 -2.47 -21.41 -1.92
CA GLU A 65 -2.57 -20.63 -3.15
C GLU A 65 -1.69 -19.38 -3.04
N ILE A 66 -1.33 -18.74 -4.16
CA ILE A 66 -0.65 -17.43 -4.11
C ILE A 66 -1.66 -16.40 -3.65
N THR A 67 -1.46 -15.88 -2.45
CA THR A 67 -2.25 -14.79 -1.88
C THR A 67 -1.37 -13.56 -1.69
N LEU A 68 -1.77 -12.44 -2.28
CA LEU A 68 -1.09 -11.16 -2.13
C LEU A 68 -2.04 -10.16 -1.44
N TYR A 69 -1.60 -9.57 -0.34
CA TYR A 69 -2.31 -8.43 0.24
C TYR A 69 -1.97 -7.16 -0.52
N MET A 70 -2.93 -6.27 -0.66
CA MET A 70 -2.72 -4.94 -1.23
C MET A 70 -3.36 -3.88 -0.35
N THR A 71 -2.60 -2.84 -0.03
CA THR A 71 -3.06 -1.68 0.75
C THR A 71 -2.46 -0.39 0.21
N ASN A 72 -3.20 0.71 0.34
CA ASN A 72 -2.78 2.06 -0.07
C ASN A 72 -3.41 3.11 0.84
N ASP A 73 -2.92 4.37 0.77
CA ASP A 73 -3.46 5.52 1.50
C ASP A 73 -3.56 5.30 3.02
N MET A 74 -2.69 4.49 3.56
CA MET A 74 -2.83 3.92 4.90
C MET A 74 -2.26 4.76 6.02
N GLY A 75 -1.40 5.74 5.72
CA GLY A 75 -0.67 6.50 6.72
C GLY A 75 -1.51 7.54 7.45
N ARG A 76 -2.04 7.19 8.63
CA ARG A 76 -2.90 8.06 9.46
C ARG A 76 -2.51 8.06 10.93
N ASN A 77 -1.24 7.71 11.26
CA ASN A 77 -0.76 7.62 12.65
C ASN A 77 -1.64 6.72 13.55
N GLY A 78 -2.23 5.69 12.97
CA GLY A 78 -3.10 4.76 13.66
C GLY A 78 -4.55 5.22 13.85
N TYR A 79 -4.93 6.40 13.31
CA TYR A 79 -6.30 6.90 13.31
C TYR A 79 -7.08 6.46 12.07
N TYR A 80 -8.37 6.82 12.01
CA TYR A 80 -9.29 6.56 10.87
C TYR A 80 -9.33 5.09 10.46
N ASP A 81 -9.52 4.21 11.45
CA ASP A 81 -9.59 2.76 11.29
C ASP A 81 -8.29 2.06 10.83
N GLN A 82 -7.15 2.78 10.73
CA GLN A 82 -5.89 2.19 10.32
C GLN A 82 -5.49 1.01 11.23
N LYS A 83 -5.54 1.17 12.56
CA LYS A 83 -5.21 0.08 13.51
C LYS A 83 -6.19 -1.08 13.44
N PRO A 84 -7.53 -0.86 13.48
CA PRO A 84 -8.51 -1.92 13.30
C PRO A 84 -8.31 -2.73 12.01
N ILE A 85 -8.03 -2.04 10.90
CA ILE A 85 -7.76 -2.69 9.62
C ILE A 85 -6.46 -3.51 9.68
N ALA A 86 -5.40 -2.96 10.26
CA ALA A 86 -4.14 -3.67 10.41
C ALA A 86 -4.27 -4.94 11.26
N GLU A 87 -5.05 -4.87 12.34
CA GLU A 87 -5.35 -6.04 13.18
C GLU A 87 -6.14 -7.11 12.40
N LEU A 88 -7.17 -6.69 11.68
CA LEU A 88 -7.95 -7.58 10.82
C LEU A 88 -7.07 -8.23 9.73
N MET A 89 -6.18 -7.46 9.10
CA MET A 89 -5.22 -8.00 8.14
C MET A 89 -4.34 -9.08 8.79
N GLY A 90 -3.88 -8.85 10.01
CA GLY A 90 -3.08 -9.81 10.77
C GLY A 90 -3.85 -11.09 11.10
N GLU A 91 -5.07 -10.95 11.67
CA GLU A 91 -5.93 -12.09 11.96
C GLU A 91 -6.22 -12.94 10.71
N MET A 92 -6.47 -12.29 9.57
CA MET A 92 -6.72 -12.99 8.30
C MET A 92 -5.43 -13.61 7.75
N ALA A 93 -4.26 -12.97 7.92
CA ALA A 93 -2.99 -13.48 7.44
C ALA A 93 -2.68 -14.85 8.03
N GLY A 94 -2.95 -15.06 9.32
CA GLY A 94 -2.81 -16.38 9.97
C GLY A 94 -3.70 -17.48 9.35
N THR A 95 -4.77 -17.08 8.66
CA THR A 95 -5.71 -18.00 8.00
C THR A 95 -5.33 -18.27 6.55
N VAL A 96 -5.01 -17.21 5.78
CA VAL A 96 -4.82 -17.30 4.31
C VAL A 96 -3.35 -17.44 3.90
N ASP A 97 -2.40 -17.17 4.81
CA ASP A 97 -0.96 -17.31 4.61
C ASP A 97 -0.45 -16.50 3.38
N PRO A 98 -0.55 -15.16 3.39
CA PRO A 98 -0.18 -14.35 2.23
C PRO A 98 1.34 -14.34 2.01
N GLU A 99 1.76 -14.32 0.75
CA GLU A 99 3.17 -14.24 0.34
C GLU A 99 3.83 -12.91 0.73
N CYS A 100 3.06 -11.83 0.64
CA CYS A 100 3.56 -10.48 0.91
C CYS A 100 2.43 -9.45 0.99
N VAL A 101 2.81 -8.22 1.33
CA VAL A 101 1.96 -7.04 1.22
C VAL A 101 2.48 -6.12 0.11
N LEU A 102 1.62 -5.77 -0.83
CA LEU A 102 1.83 -4.72 -1.82
C LEU A 102 1.36 -3.39 -1.22
N ALA A 103 2.29 -2.52 -0.85
CA ALA A 103 1.99 -1.22 -0.24
C ALA A 103 1.97 -0.14 -1.31
N VAL A 104 0.79 0.15 -1.86
CA VAL A 104 0.61 0.87 -3.12
C VAL A 104 0.50 2.38 -2.92
N GLY A 105 1.49 2.96 -2.23
CA GLY A 105 1.67 4.41 -2.06
C GLY A 105 0.85 5.04 -0.94
N ASP A 106 1.21 6.29 -0.63
CA ASP A 106 0.64 7.10 0.45
C ASP A 106 0.67 6.38 1.82
N ILE A 107 1.86 5.83 2.12
CA ILE A 107 2.12 5.15 3.40
C ILE A 107 2.23 6.17 4.53
N HIS A 108 2.57 7.42 4.20
CA HIS A 108 2.71 8.51 5.14
C HIS A 108 1.90 9.73 4.72
N HIS A 109 0.93 10.13 5.51
CA HIS A 109 0.16 11.35 5.33
C HIS A 109 0.47 12.37 6.46
N PHE A 110 0.48 13.69 6.16
CA PHE A 110 0.22 14.30 4.85
C PHE A 110 1.48 14.55 4.03
N ASN A 111 2.63 14.46 4.61
CA ASN A 111 3.93 14.52 3.96
C ASN A 111 4.63 13.17 4.10
N GLY A 112 5.51 12.88 3.16
CA GLY A 112 6.42 11.74 3.27
C GLY A 112 7.42 11.94 4.41
N VAL A 113 8.19 10.90 4.70
CA VAL A 113 9.22 10.92 5.74
C VAL A 113 10.38 11.87 5.39
N ALA A 114 11.02 12.44 6.40
CA ALA A 114 12.22 13.26 6.23
C ALA A 114 13.50 12.42 6.19
N SER A 115 13.52 11.28 6.89
CA SER A 115 14.70 10.39 7.00
C SER A 115 14.26 8.95 7.31
N THR A 116 15.21 8.02 7.31
CA THR A 116 15.00 6.65 7.78
C THR A 116 14.74 6.54 9.28
N GLN A 117 15.00 7.61 10.05
CA GLN A 117 14.70 7.71 11.48
C GLN A 117 13.48 8.57 11.79
N ASP A 118 12.71 8.98 10.78
CA ASP A 118 11.50 9.76 11.00
C ASP A 118 10.51 8.98 11.89
N PRO A 119 9.98 9.60 12.97
CA PRO A 119 8.98 8.95 13.82
C PRO A 119 7.72 8.44 13.09
N LEU A 120 7.41 8.98 11.94
CA LEU A 120 6.30 8.53 11.11
C LEU A 120 6.42 7.05 10.72
N TRP A 121 7.63 6.51 10.60
CA TRP A 121 7.83 5.08 10.38
C TRP A 121 7.22 4.23 11.49
N LEU A 122 7.35 4.69 12.75
CA LEU A 122 6.80 3.97 13.89
C LEU A 122 5.27 4.11 13.94
N THR A 123 4.77 5.33 13.77
CA THR A 123 3.35 5.63 13.99
C THR A 123 2.45 5.27 12.82
N ASN A 124 2.97 5.24 11.60
CA ASN A 124 2.22 4.86 10.39
C ASN A 124 2.43 3.40 9.97
N TYR A 125 3.55 2.80 10.33
CA TYR A 125 3.92 1.49 9.79
C TYR A 125 4.26 0.46 10.89
N GLU A 126 5.39 0.60 11.62
CA GLU A 126 5.91 -0.47 12.46
C GLU A 126 4.96 -0.85 13.61
N TRP A 127 4.41 0.14 14.32
CA TRP A 127 3.51 -0.12 15.45
C TRP A 127 2.08 -0.40 15.03
N VAL A 128 1.70 0.01 13.85
CA VAL A 128 0.35 -0.23 13.33
C VAL A 128 0.25 -1.65 12.78
N TYR A 129 1.18 -2.02 11.90
CA TYR A 129 1.20 -3.34 11.26
C TYR A 129 2.14 -4.29 12.00
N SER A 130 1.96 -4.39 13.33
CA SER A 130 2.82 -5.15 14.23
C SER A 130 2.32 -6.55 14.57
N HIS A 131 1.18 -6.98 14.00
CA HIS A 131 0.69 -8.34 14.17
C HIS A 131 1.74 -9.36 13.69
N PRO A 132 2.01 -10.45 14.45
CA PRO A 132 3.04 -11.43 14.08
C PRO A 132 2.90 -11.96 12.65
N ASP A 133 1.69 -12.24 12.20
CA ASP A 133 1.42 -12.76 10.86
C ASP A 133 1.52 -11.69 9.74
N LEU A 134 1.80 -10.41 10.10
CA LEU A 134 2.17 -9.35 9.16
C LEU A 134 3.69 -9.09 9.10
N MET A 135 4.51 -9.93 9.77
CA MET A 135 5.96 -9.88 9.66
C MET A 135 6.45 -10.45 8.33
N LEU A 136 5.73 -10.13 7.27
CA LEU A 136 5.97 -10.48 5.88
C LEU A 136 6.82 -9.41 5.17
N ASN A 137 7.25 -9.72 3.95
CA ASN A 137 7.83 -8.73 3.06
C ASN A 137 6.76 -7.75 2.55
N TRP A 138 7.05 -6.47 2.63
CA TRP A 138 6.25 -5.37 2.11
C TRP A 138 6.94 -4.78 0.89
N PHE A 139 6.24 -4.75 -0.23
CA PHE A 139 6.72 -4.22 -1.50
C PHE A 139 6.03 -2.89 -1.79
N PRO A 140 6.65 -1.76 -1.45
CA PRO A 140 6.03 -0.45 -1.59
C PRO A 140 6.26 0.19 -2.96
N VAL A 141 5.38 1.11 -3.31
CA VAL A 141 5.61 2.15 -4.31
C VAL A 141 5.42 3.53 -3.68
N CYS A 142 5.99 4.57 -4.28
CA CYS A 142 5.70 5.94 -3.87
C CYS A 142 4.30 6.35 -4.34
N GLY A 143 3.55 7.00 -3.44
CA GLY A 143 2.42 7.84 -3.80
C GLY A 143 2.83 9.31 -3.87
N ASN A 144 1.88 10.20 -4.11
CA ASN A 144 2.19 11.62 -4.19
C ASN A 144 2.55 12.23 -2.81
N HIS A 145 2.11 11.64 -1.72
CA HIS A 145 2.48 12.10 -0.38
C HIS A 145 3.93 11.77 -0.04
N GLU A 146 4.49 10.64 -0.48
CA GLU A 146 5.93 10.37 -0.36
C GLU A 146 6.77 11.42 -1.10
N TYR A 147 6.29 11.93 -2.22
CA TYR A 147 6.96 12.98 -3.00
C TYR A 147 6.93 14.37 -2.35
N ARG A 148 6.16 14.56 -1.29
CA ARG A 148 6.22 15.76 -0.43
C ARG A 148 7.31 15.65 0.66
N GLY A 149 7.95 14.51 0.78
CA GLY A 149 9.02 14.21 1.71
C GLY A 149 10.31 13.81 0.98
N ASN A 150 11.10 12.98 1.62
CA ASN A 150 12.34 12.44 1.11
C ASN A 150 12.13 11.04 0.53
N THR A 151 11.93 10.97 -0.79
CA THR A 151 11.69 9.69 -1.48
C THR A 151 12.88 8.74 -1.43
N GLN A 152 14.13 9.28 -1.28
CA GLN A 152 15.29 8.44 -1.09
C GLN A 152 15.27 7.76 0.29
N ALA A 153 14.92 8.51 1.34
CA ALA A 153 14.76 7.94 2.68
C ALA A 153 13.66 6.88 2.73
N PHE A 154 12.60 7.06 1.94
CA PHE A 154 11.53 6.07 1.80
C PHE A 154 12.04 4.75 1.21
N MET A 155 12.85 4.80 0.16
CA MET A 155 13.52 3.59 -0.37
C MET A 155 14.54 3.01 0.61
N ASP A 156 15.38 3.88 1.21
CA ASP A 156 16.47 3.47 2.09
C ASP A 156 15.99 2.84 3.41
N TYR A 157 14.70 2.95 3.73
CA TYR A 157 14.15 2.32 4.93
C TYR A 157 14.32 0.79 4.94
N GLY A 158 14.47 0.16 3.80
CA GLY A 158 14.86 -1.25 3.69
C GLY A 158 16.20 -1.61 4.36
N LYS A 159 17.05 -0.62 4.64
CA LYS A 159 18.29 -0.78 5.43
C LYS A 159 18.02 -0.85 6.95
N VAL A 160 16.84 -0.40 7.38
CA VAL A 160 16.40 -0.36 8.78
C VAL A 160 15.41 -1.48 9.08
N SER A 161 14.37 -1.60 8.28
CA SER A 161 13.34 -2.63 8.43
C SER A 161 13.51 -3.75 7.40
N ARG A 162 13.70 -4.97 7.89
CA ARG A 162 13.84 -6.17 7.02
C ARG A 162 12.59 -6.49 6.22
N ARG A 163 11.43 -5.96 6.63
CA ARG A 163 10.17 -6.14 5.91
C ARG A 163 10.04 -5.25 4.68
N TRP A 164 10.80 -4.14 4.62
CA TRP A 164 10.65 -3.11 3.59
C TRP A 164 11.50 -3.41 2.36
N MET A 165 10.85 -3.82 1.26
CA MET A 165 11.49 -4.31 0.05
C MET A 165 11.29 -3.34 -1.12
N MET A 166 12.03 -2.23 -1.15
CA MET A 166 11.98 -1.23 -2.22
C MET A 166 13.37 -1.00 -2.84
N PRO A 167 13.76 -1.80 -3.83
CA PRO A 167 15.11 -1.70 -4.42
C PRO A 167 15.29 -0.49 -5.33
N ALA A 168 14.20 0.05 -5.88
CA ALA A 168 14.18 1.19 -6.81
C ALA A 168 12.80 1.85 -6.77
N LYS A 169 12.63 2.99 -7.42
CA LYS A 169 11.35 3.69 -7.53
C LYS A 169 10.32 2.92 -8.37
N TYR A 170 10.79 2.22 -9.38
CA TYR A 170 10.00 1.24 -10.14
C TYR A 170 10.83 -0.04 -10.29
N TYR A 171 10.19 -1.18 -10.15
CA TYR A 171 10.88 -2.47 -10.11
C TYR A 171 9.91 -3.61 -10.38
N THR A 172 10.42 -4.83 -10.42
CA THR A 172 9.60 -6.03 -10.56
C THR A 172 10.01 -7.10 -9.54
N LYS A 173 9.05 -7.91 -9.14
CA LYS A 173 9.24 -9.10 -8.30
C LYS A 173 8.50 -10.26 -8.93
N VAL A 174 9.18 -11.41 -8.99
CA VAL A 174 8.55 -12.68 -9.41
C VAL A 174 8.35 -13.54 -8.16
N PHE A 175 7.17 -14.10 -8.05
CA PHE A 175 6.81 -15.13 -7.08
C PHE A 175 6.63 -16.44 -7.83
N ASP A 176 7.12 -17.53 -7.23
CA ASP A 176 6.89 -18.91 -7.70
C ASP A 176 6.26 -19.68 -6.55
N HIS A 177 5.09 -20.21 -6.78
CA HIS A 177 4.38 -21.04 -5.83
C HIS A 177 3.95 -22.35 -6.52
N LYS A 178 4.60 -23.43 -6.19
CA LYS A 178 4.29 -24.77 -6.74
C LYS A 178 4.30 -24.81 -8.28
N GLY A 179 5.17 -24.02 -8.90
CA GLY A 179 5.32 -23.95 -10.35
C GLY A 179 4.37 -22.98 -11.04
N THR A 180 3.51 -22.29 -10.30
CA THR A 180 2.76 -21.12 -10.83
C THR A 180 3.55 -19.86 -10.56
N THR A 181 3.83 -19.10 -11.61
CA THR A 181 4.66 -17.91 -11.55
C THR A 181 3.85 -16.63 -11.70
N VAL A 182 4.11 -15.66 -10.83
CA VAL A 182 3.46 -14.35 -10.84
C VAL A 182 4.53 -13.27 -10.88
N ARG A 183 4.55 -12.46 -11.93
CA ARG A 183 5.34 -11.23 -11.97
C ARG A 183 4.49 -10.06 -11.50
N VAL A 184 4.95 -9.37 -10.47
CA VAL A 184 4.40 -8.08 -10.06
C VAL A 184 5.35 -6.97 -10.54
N ILE A 185 4.81 -6.00 -11.27
CA ILE A 185 5.53 -4.83 -11.79
C ILE A 185 5.05 -3.63 -10.99
N PHE A 186 5.97 -2.97 -10.31
CA PHE A 186 5.72 -1.83 -9.45
C PHE A 186 6.08 -0.54 -10.18
N LEU A 187 5.12 0.37 -10.34
CA LEU A 187 5.29 1.64 -11.03
C LEU A 187 5.29 2.81 -10.07
N ASP A 188 6.18 3.74 -10.31
CA ASP A 188 6.16 5.06 -9.70
C ASP A 188 5.30 5.98 -10.56
N THR A 189 4.02 6.10 -10.21
CA THR A 189 3.04 6.82 -11.04
C THR A 189 3.04 8.32 -10.81
N THR A 190 3.57 8.83 -9.69
CA THR A 190 3.59 10.27 -9.38
C THR A 190 4.33 11.08 -10.47
N PRO A 191 5.55 10.72 -10.91
CA PRO A 191 6.24 11.47 -11.95
C PRO A 191 5.63 11.29 -13.36
N LEU A 192 4.72 10.36 -13.57
CA LEU A 192 4.01 10.21 -14.84
C LEU A 192 2.91 11.26 -15.02
N ILE A 193 2.50 11.91 -13.94
CA ILE A 193 1.38 12.86 -13.91
C ILE A 193 1.92 14.30 -13.95
N ASP A 194 1.55 15.02 -14.98
CA ASP A 194 2.00 16.40 -15.26
C ASP A 194 1.81 17.38 -14.10
N SER A 195 0.69 17.30 -13.39
CA SER A 195 0.39 18.20 -12.28
C SER A 195 1.39 18.07 -11.12
N TYR A 196 1.96 16.89 -10.91
CA TYR A 196 3.00 16.69 -9.90
C TYR A 196 4.37 17.14 -10.40
N ARG A 197 4.75 16.77 -11.63
CA ARG A 197 6.03 17.17 -12.23
C ARG A 197 6.19 18.68 -12.36
N LYS A 198 5.10 19.39 -12.66
CA LYS A 198 5.08 20.84 -12.87
C LYS A 198 4.98 21.64 -11.56
N ASN A 199 4.97 20.98 -10.42
CA ASN A 199 4.88 21.62 -9.10
C ASN A 199 6.06 21.20 -8.17
N PRO A 200 7.30 21.63 -8.49
CA PRO A 200 8.49 21.24 -7.73
C PRO A 200 8.53 21.81 -6.30
N GLU A 201 7.76 22.84 -6.00
CA GLU A 201 7.66 23.42 -4.65
C GLU A 201 7.02 22.45 -3.66
N ILE A 202 6.04 21.64 -4.13
CA ILE A 202 5.34 20.64 -3.31
C ILE A 202 5.94 19.24 -3.53
N TYR A 203 6.38 18.92 -4.75
CA TYR A 203 6.87 17.62 -5.15
C TYR A 203 8.30 17.70 -5.73
N PRO A 204 9.30 18.03 -4.89
CA PRO A 204 10.64 18.43 -5.36
C PRO A 204 11.39 17.37 -6.15
N ASP A 205 11.03 16.08 -5.97
CA ASP A 205 11.67 14.98 -6.66
C ASP A 205 10.90 14.49 -7.90
N ALA A 206 9.63 14.88 -8.09
CA ALA A 206 8.82 14.39 -9.20
C ALA A 206 9.35 14.84 -10.56
N CYS A 207 9.80 16.10 -10.66
CA CYS A 207 10.39 16.65 -11.90
C CYS A 207 11.79 16.10 -12.22
N LYS A 208 12.45 15.44 -11.26
CA LYS A 208 13.78 14.85 -11.43
C LYS A 208 13.74 13.41 -11.97
N GLN A 209 12.56 12.80 -12.03
CA GLN A 209 12.41 11.43 -12.51
C GLN A 209 12.30 11.40 -14.02
N ASP A 210 12.91 10.39 -14.63
CA ASP A 210 12.81 10.13 -16.06
C ASP A 210 11.57 9.25 -16.34
N ALA A 211 10.47 9.90 -16.70
CA ALA A 211 9.21 9.24 -16.99
C ALA A 211 9.29 8.36 -18.26
N GLU A 212 10.06 8.81 -19.27
CA GLU A 212 10.21 8.08 -20.54
C GLU A 212 11.05 6.81 -20.34
N ALA A 213 12.11 6.89 -19.54
CA ALA A 213 12.89 5.71 -19.18
C ALA A 213 12.04 4.67 -18.44
N GLN A 214 11.18 5.11 -17.51
CA GLN A 214 10.26 4.19 -16.81
C GLN A 214 9.27 3.52 -17.75
N LEU A 215 8.67 4.29 -18.68
CA LEU A 215 7.72 3.74 -19.65
C LEU A 215 8.41 2.78 -20.64
N SER A 216 9.62 3.09 -21.07
CA SER A 216 10.42 2.21 -21.93
C SER A 216 10.78 0.91 -21.21
N TRP A 217 11.17 1.00 -19.92
CA TRP A 217 11.43 -0.16 -19.08
C TRP A 217 10.18 -1.02 -18.87
N LEU A 218 9.01 -0.39 -18.68
CA LEU A 218 7.73 -1.10 -18.54
C LEU A 218 7.39 -1.88 -19.78
N ASP A 219 7.51 -1.24 -20.97
CA ASP A 219 7.23 -1.86 -22.25
C ASP A 219 8.17 -3.08 -22.48
N GLU A 220 9.46 -2.92 -22.21
CA GLU A 220 10.42 -4.01 -22.31
C GLU A 220 10.14 -5.14 -21.31
N THR A 221 9.80 -4.79 -20.06
CA THR A 221 9.47 -5.77 -19.03
C THR A 221 8.24 -6.58 -19.39
N LEU A 222 7.19 -5.92 -19.92
CA LEU A 222 5.96 -6.58 -20.36
C LEU A 222 6.20 -7.49 -21.58
N LYS A 223 7.00 -7.05 -22.55
CA LYS A 223 7.34 -7.85 -23.73
C LYS A 223 8.12 -9.13 -23.39
N ASN A 224 8.97 -9.04 -22.36
CA ASN A 224 9.84 -10.15 -21.96
C ASN A 224 9.24 -11.03 -20.84
N ALA A 225 8.08 -10.67 -20.30
CA ALA A 225 7.42 -11.43 -19.25
C ALA A 225 6.94 -12.79 -19.78
N LYS A 226 7.33 -13.85 -19.07
CA LYS A 226 6.99 -15.25 -19.41
C LYS A 226 6.21 -15.95 -18.29
N GLU A 227 5.95 -15.23 -17.22
CA GLU A 227 5.24 -15.74 -16.06
C GLU A 227 3.77 -16.02 -16.42
N ASP A 228 3.15 -16.96 -15.71
CA ASP A 228 1.75 -17.33 -15.90
C ASP A 228 0.82 -16.14 -15.69
N TRP A 229 1.24 -15.23 -14.78
CA TRP A 229 0.51 -14.02 -14.39
C TRP A 229 1.43 -12.81 -14.41
N VAL A 230 0.91 -11.70 -14.93
CA VAL A 230 1.56 -10.39 -14.83
C VAL A 230 0.60 -9.40 -14.22
N ILE A 231 0.99 -8.84 -13.07
CA ILE A 231 0.23 -7.84 -12.32
C ILE A 231 1.03 -6.55 -12.37
N VAL A 232 0.41 -5.46 -12.79
CA VAL A 232 1.00 -4.12 -12.75
C VAL A 232 0.32 -3.34 -11.64
N VAL A 233 1.11 -2.77 -10.73
CA VAL A 233 0.61 -1.97 -9.61
C VAL A 233 1.22 -0.58 -9.62
N GLY A 234 0.42 0.41 -9.26
CA GLY A 234 0.81 1.80 -9.12
C GLY A 234 -0.17 2.52 -8.19
N HIS A 235 0.24 3.66 -7.65
CA HIS A 235 -0.59 4.40 -6.69
C HIS A 235 -1.80 5.07 -7.34
N HIS A 236 -1.58 5.77 -8.46
CA HIS A 236 -2.66 6.44 -9.19
C HIS A 236 -3.31 5.51 -10.21
N PRO A 237 -4.64 5.63 -10.43
CA PRO A 237 -5.37 4.86 -11.44
C PRO A 237 -5.02 5.28 -12.86
#